data_b276b8351e55553a65a108d392983917
#
_entry.id   b276b8351e55553a65a108d392983917
#
_cell.length_a   1.000
_cell.length_b   1.000
_cell.length_c   1.000
_cell.angle_alpha   90.00
_cell.angle_beta   90.00
_cell.angle_gamma   90.00
#
_symmetry.space_group_name_H-M   'P 1'
#
loop_
_entity.id
_entity.type
_entity.pdbx_description
1 polymer ?
#
loop_
_entity_poly.entity_id
_entity_poly.type
_entity_poly.pdbx_seq_one_letter_code
_entity_poly.pdbx_strand_id
1 'polypeptide(L)'
;MELFSTKGLGLATALATGLAVPAVAETELTMYYPIAVGGALTEVVDGIVADFEAANPDISVNAIYSGNYDDTRVRALSALASGEPAQLAVMFSIDSYDLIEQDLVLPFDDVATSDADKAWLGSFYPALMANGTIEGKTWGIPFQRSTIVAYYNNDMFRAAGLDPEAPPKTWDEMIAMGKALTNDDTYGLMIPSTGYPYWMFQALAIQNGKEVMSNDGLTTYFDDETVIETLEFWQSLSGEHGIMPDGTVEWGTLRQAFLEGQTAMMWHSTGNLTTVKNNASFDFGVAELPGNVRLGSPTGGGNFYMFKDTTYEERAAALKLMQFITSPEQAAAWSIGTGYMGVSPAAYETEALKAYVADFPPALVARNQLENAVAEFSTFETARVRDGLNNAIQSALTGSKTAAEALGEAQAAAERLLRAYQ
;
A
#
# COMPACT_ATOMS: atom_id res chain seq x y z
N MET A 1 39.60 8.01 92.96
CA MET A 1 39.49 6.62 92.60
C MET A 1 38.59 6.57 91.40
N GLU A 2 39.21 6.24 90.31
CA GLU A 2 38.79 5.89 88.98
C GLU A 2 38.01 6.92 88.10
N LEU A 3 38.77 7.46 87.20
CA LEU A 3 38.38 8.19 86.00
C LEU A 3 37.77 7.24 84.98
N PHE A 4 36.63 7.61 84.39
CA PHE A 4 36.17 7.05 83.08
C PHE A 4 36.28 8.08 82.01
N SER A 5 37.20 7.84 81.03
CA SER A 5 37.39 8.53 79.82
C SER A 5 36.33 8.10 78.78
N THR A 6 35.51 9.04 78.28
CA THR A 6 34.65 8.82 77.12
C THR A 6 35.33 9.30 75.84
N LYS A 7 35.68 8.33 74.98
CA LYS A 7 36.12 8.61 73.59
C LYS A 7 34.90 8.93 72.74
N GLY A 8 34.86 10.13 72.19
CA GLY A 8 33.86 10.53 71.18
C GLY A 8 34.17 9.86 69.85
N LEU A 9 33.16 9.18 69.30
CA LEU A 9 33.16 8.62 67.93
C LEU A 9 32.57 9.68 66.99
N GLY A 10 33.43 10.28 66.16
CA GLY A 10 32.99 11.21 65.10
C GLY A 10 32.36 10.43 63.93
N LEU A 11 31.10 10.63 63.72
CA LEU A 11 30.37 10.10 62.55
C LEU A 11 30.61 11.02 61.34
N ALA A 12 31.44 10.59 60.40
CA ALA A 12 31.62 11.28 59.12
C ALA A 12 30.43 10.96 58.17
N THR A 13 29.51 11.89 58.01
CA THR A 13 28.42 11.79 57.03
C THR A 13 28.98 12.13 55.65
N ALA A 14 29.19 11.12 54.81
CA ALA A 14 29.51 11.32 53.43
C ALA A 14 28.22 11.78 52.64
N LEU A 15 28.17 13.05 52.25
CA LEU A 15 27.14 13.53 51.30
C LEU A 15 27.49 12.93 49.92
N ALA A 16 26.74 11.92 49.53
CA ALA A 16 26.69 11.48 48.13
C ALA A 16 25.89 12.51 47.32
N THR A 17 26.57 13.45 46.63
CA THR A 17 25.95 14.29 45.59
C THR A 17 25.66 13.36 44.40
N GLY A 18 24.46 12.83 44.33
CA GLY A 18 23.94 12.20 43.14
C GLY A 18 23.83 13.29 42.06
N LEU A 19 24.63 13.19 41.02
CA LEU A 19 24.41 13.91 39.76
C LEU A 19 23.06 13.43 39.21
N ALA A 20 22.00 14.22 39.39
CA ALA A 20 20.78 14.04 38.66
C ALA A 20 21.09 14.28 37.20
N VAL A 21 21.17 13.22 36.40
CA VAL A 21 21.13 13.32 34.93
C VAL A 21 19.77 13.94 34.64
N PRO A 22 19.70 15.09 33.94
CA PRO A 22 18.42 15.61 33.53
C PRO A 22 17.73 14.53 32.71
N ALA A 23 16.52 14.11 33.14
CA ALA A 23 15.65 13.30 32.31
C ALA A 23 15.38 14.11 31.04
N VAL A 24 15.89 13.66 29.90
CA VAL A 24 15.47 14.20 28.61
C VAL A 24 13.98 13.92 28.54
N ALA A 25 13.17 14.94 28.29
CA ALA A 25 11.74 14.75 28.11
C ALA A 25 11.54 13.81 26.93
N GLU A 26 10.88 12.69 27.17
CA GLU A 26 10.55 11.70 26.17
C GLU A 26 9.55 12.33 25.18
N THR A 27 9.84 12.28 23.87
CA THR A 27 8.89 12.69 22.84
C THR A 27 8.03 11.50 22.47
N GLU A 28 6.74 11.59 22.76
CA GLU A 28 5.76 10.54 22.41
C GLU A 28 5.16 10.85 21.04
N LEU A 29 5.18 9.84 20.14
CA LEU A 29 4.54 9.89 18.83
C LEU A 29 3.36 8.92 18.78
N THR A 30 2.23 9.35 18.26
CA THR A 30 1.11 8.48 17.90
C THR A 30 1.06 8.33 16.39
N MET A 31 1.10 7.08 15.91
CA MET A 31 1.05 6.71 14.51
C MET A 31 -0.12 5.77 14.24
N TYR A 32 -1.07 6.17 13.40
CA TYR A 32 -2.14 5.30 12.93
C TYR A 32 -1.71 4.57 11.65
N TYR A 33 -2.04 3.27 11.54
CA TYR A 33 -1.70 2.51 10.33
C TYR A 33 -2.75 1.44 9.98
N PRO A 34 -2.96 1.16 8.67
CA PRO A 34 -3.87 0.14 8.18
C PRO A 34 -3.19 -1.21 7.95
N ILE A 35 -4.02 -2.26 7.81
CA ILE A 35 -3.66 -3.51 7.14
C ILE A 35 -4.77 -3.85 6.14
N ALA A 36 -4.45 -3.75 4.84
CA ALA A 36 -5.41 -3.94 3.76
C ALA A 36 -5.43 -5.36 3.16
N VAL A 37 -4.40 -6.16 3.42
CA VAL A 37 -4.21 -7.50 2.82
C VAL A 37 -4.29 -8.65 3.81
N GLY A 38 -4.42 -8.34 5.10
CA GLY A 38 -4.39 -9.34 6.18
C GLY A 38 -2.99 -9.96 6.39
N GLY A 39 -2.89 -10.88 7.35
CA GLY A 39 -1.62 -11.49 7.75
C GLY A 39 -1.07 -10.93 9.06
N ALA A 40 0.14 -11.36 9.45
CA ALA A 40 0.80 -10.96 10.71
C ALA A 40 1.56 -9.62 10.61
N LEU A 41 1.04 -8.65 9.82
CA LEU A 41 1.75 -7.40 9.54
C LEU A 41 1.89 -6.50 10.78
N THR A 42 1.01 -6.64 11.78
CA THR A 42 1.15 -5.92 13.06
C THR A 42 2.43 -6.31 13.78
N GLU A 43 2.80 -7.58 13.78
CA GLU A 43 4.05 -8.06 14.41
C GLU A 43 5.29 -7.45 13.71
N VAL A 44 5.23 -7.26 12.40
CA VAL A 44 6.32 -6.62 11.65
C VAL A 44 6.43 -5.13 12.01
N VAL A 45 5.31 -4.41 12.12
CA VAL A 45 5.29 -3.00 12.55
C VAL A 45 5.81 -2.88 13.98
N ASP A 46 5.34 -3.74 14.90
CA ASP A 46 5.77 -3.74 16.29
C ASP A 46 7.29 -3.99 16.41
N GLY A 47 7.84 -4.90 15.59
CA GLY A 47 9.28 -5.15 15.53
C GLY A 47 10.07 -3.91 15.05
N ILE A 48 9.62 -3.25 13.99
CA ILE A 48 10.26 -2.03 13.47
C ILE A 48 10.21 -0.89 14.50
N VAL A 49 9.08 -0.73 15.19
CA VAL A 49 8.93 0.27 16.26
C VAL A 49 9.88 -0.01 17.42
N ALA A 50 9.97 -1.27 17.87
CA ALA A 50 10.89 -1.65 18.95
C ALA A 50 12.36 -1.40 18.57
N ASP A 51 12.76 -1.69 17.32
CA ASP A 51 14.11 -1.40 16.82
C ASP A 51 14.39 0.12 16.78
N PHE A 52 13.39 0.91 16.39
CA PHE A 52 13.49 2.36 16.38
C PHE A 52 13.67 2.92 17.80
N GLU A 53 12.84 2.52 18.76
CA GLU A 53 12.91 2.98 20.15
C GLU A 53 14.23 2.56 20.81
N ALA A 54 14.73 1.36 20.53
CA ALA A 54 16.05 0.91 21.02
C ALA A 54 17.19 1.79 20.49
N ALA A 55 17.08 2.28 19.25
CA ALA A 55 18.05 3.20 18.65
C ALA A 55 17.84 4.67 19.07
N ASN A 56 16.68 5.03 19.61
CA ASN A 56 16.25 6.38 19.96
C ASN A 56 15.51 6.41 21.31
N PRO A 57 16.22 6.20 22.42
CA PRO A 57 15.60 6.01 23.74
C PRO A 57 14.91 7.28 24.31
N ASP A 58 15.01 8.40 23.61
CA ASP A 58 14.34 9.67 23.87
C ASP A 58 13.00 9.86 23.13
N ILE A 59 12.61 8.85 22.30
CA ILE A 59 11.38 8.88 21.53
C ILE A 59 10.62 7.55 21.78
N SER A 60 9.34 7.65 22.12
CA SER A 60 8.42 6.51 22.16
C SER A 60 7.37 6.59 21.05
N VAL A 61 6.91 5.45 20.55
CA VAL A 61 5.98 5.37 19.42
C VAL A 61 4.77 4.51 19.77
N ASN A 62 3.63 5.13 19.93
CA ASN A 62 2.34 4.45 20.05
C ASN A 62 1.78 4.14 18.65
N ALA A 63 2.14 2.99 18.07
CA ALA A 63 1.65 2.54 16.78
C ALA A 63 0.27 1.87 16.92
N ILE A 64 -0.75 2.45 16.30
CA ILE A 64 -2.15 2.03 16.46
C ILE A 64 -2.66 1.42 15.15
N TYR A 65 -2.82 0.09 15.14
CA TYR A 65 -3.54 -0.59 14.05
C TYR A 65 -5.01 -0.15 14.04
N SER A 66 -5.53 0.23 12.88
CA SER A 66 -6.82 0.90 12.75
C SER A 66 -7.77 0.27 11.72
N GLY A 67 -7.53 -0.97 11.29
CA GLY A 67 -8.35 -1.62 10.27
C GLY A 67 -7.79 -1.44 8.86
N ASN A 68 -8.64 -1.20 7.87
CA ASN A 68 -8.24 -0.88 6.50
C ASN A 68 -7.89 0.61 6.34
N TYR A 69 -7.66 1.07 5.11
CA TYR A 69 -7.31 2.47 4.83
C TYR A 69 -8.43 3.46 5.19
N ASP A 70 -9.69 3.13 4.86
CA ASP A 70 -10.83 3.99 5.16
C ASP A 70 -11.07 4.08 6.68
N ASP A 71 -10.94 2.95 7.40
CA ASP A 71 -11.02 2.90 8.86
C ASP A 71 -9.91 3.75 9.50
N THR A 72 -8.68 3.65 8.97
CA THR A 72 -7.53 4.42 9.48
C THR A 72 -7.72 5.91 9.28
N ARG A 73 -8.19 6.32 8.08
CA ARG A 73 -8.51 7.71 7.79
C ARG A 73 -9.56 8.25 8.77
N VAL A 74 -10.68 7.54 8.93
CA VAL A 74 -11.76 7.96 9.85
C VAL A 74 -11.23 8.08 11.27
N ARG A 75 -10.45 7.11 11.74
CA ARG A 75 -9.92 7.10 13.11
C ARG A 75 -8.91 8.22 13.35
N ALA A 76 -7.94 8.40 12.45
CA ALA A 76 -6.95 9.46 12.57
C ALA A 76 -7.57 10.86 12.53
N LEU A 77 -8.49 11.12 11.60
CA LEU A 77 -9.18 12.40 11.51
C LEU A 77 -10.11 12.66 12.70
N SER A 78 -10.75 11.62 13.25
CA SER A 78 -11.56 11.75 14.47
C SER A 78 -10.70 12.07 15.70
N ALA A 79 -9.52 11.49 15.83
CA ALA A 79 -8.56 11.79 16.89
C ALA A 79 -8.13 13.27 16.81
N LEU A 80 -7.74 13.75 15.63
CA LEU A 80 -7.41 15.16 15.41
C LEU A 80 -8.56 16.10 15.79
N ALA A 81 -9.79 15.78 15.38
CA ALA A 81 -10.98 16.60 15.66
C ALA A 81 -11.34 16.62 17.15
N SER A 82 -10.99 15.58 17.92
CA SER A 82 -11.21 15.50 19.38
C SER A 82 -10.04 16.08 20.19
N GLY A 83 -8.95 16.49 19.54
CA GLY A 83 -7.75 17.00 20.21
C GLY A 83 -6.88 15.91 20.82
N GLU A 84 -7.03 14.66 20.38
CA GLU A 84 -6.14 13.56 20.72
C GLU A 84 -4.85 13.66 19.90
N PRO A 85 -3.69 13.26 20.44
CA PRO A 85 -2.43 13.32 19.71
C PRO A 85 -2.45 12.37 18.51
N ALA A 86 -2.01 12.89 17.37
CA ALA A 86 -1.71 12.13 16.15
C ALA A 86 -0.67 12.92 15.37
N GLN A 87 0.56 12.44 15.35
CA GLN A 87 1.64 13.11 14.62
C GLN A 87 1.75 12.57 13.21
N LEU A 88 1.49 11.26 13.03
CA LEU A 88 1.62 10.53 11.77
C LEU A 88 0.41 9.63 11.52
N ALA A 89 0.14 9.41 10.24
CA ALA A 89 -0.67 8.26 9.84
C ALA A 89 -0.14 7.67 8.53
N VAL A 90 -0.25 6.35 8.40
CA VAL A 90 -0.19 5.69 7.09
C VAL A 90 -1.60 5.67 6.55
N MET A 91 -1.87 6.46 5.52
CA MET A 91 -3.17 6.52 4.88
C MET A 91 -3.05 6.18 3.40
N PHE A 92 -4.16 6.04 2.72
CA PHE A 92 -4.17 5.75 1.30
C PHE A 92 -3.33 6.78 0.52
N SER A 93 -2.52 6.32 -0.42
CA SER A 93 -1.73 7.22 -1.28
C SER A 93 -2.60 8.18 -2.08
N ILE A 94 -3.85 7.82 -2.31
CA ILE A 94 -4.83 8.61 -3.06
C ILE A 94 -5.55 9.68 -2.23
N ASP A 95 -5.36 9.71 -0.91
CA ASP A 95 -6.01 10.68 -0.03
C ASP A 95 -5.34 12.06 -0.07
N SER A 96 -4.21 12.22 -0.77
CA SER A 96 -3.36 13.42 -0.74
C SER A 96 -4.15 14.71 -1.05
N TYR A 97 -5.00 14.71 -2.11
CA TYR A 97 -5.77 15.91 -2.47
C TYR A 97 -6.72 16.36 -1.35
N ASP A 98 -7.47 15.42 -0.78
CA ASP A 98 -8.42 15.71 0.30
C ASP A 98 -7.71 16.20 1.58
N LEU A 99 -6.54 15.61 1.90
CA LEU A 99 -5.78 16.00 3.09
C LEU A 99 -5.15 17.39 2.95
N ILE A 100 -4.71 17.74 1.75
CA ILE A 100 -4.15 19.07 1.43
C ILE A 100 -5.25 20.11 1.43
N GLU A 101 -6.38 19.85 0.77
CA GLU A 101 -7.51 20.79 0.69
C GLU A 101 -8.07 21.12 2.06
N GLN A 102 -8.16 20.11 2.94
CA GLN A 102 -8.63 20.29 4.32
C GLN A 102 -7.56 20.88 5.25
N ASP A 103 -6.36 21.21 4.72
CA ASP A 103 -5.25 21.79 5.46
C ASP A 103 -4.85 20.96 6.70
N LEU A 104 -4.82 19.64 6.58
CA LEU A 104 -4.57 18.69 7.67
C LEU A 104 -3.12 18.27 7.80
N VAL A 105 -2.36 18.30 6.71
CA VAL A 105 -1.00 17.74 6.61
C VAL A 105 0.02 18.80 6.23
N LEU A 106 1.29 18.52 6.54
CA LEU A 106 2.42 19.35 6.15
C LEU A 106 3.14 18.75 4.95
N PRO A 107 3.63 19.59 4.01
CA PRO A 107 4.57 19.11 3.02
C PRO A 107 5.91 18.80 3.67
N PHE A 108 6.50 17.66 3.31
CA PHE A 108 7.79 17.23 3.86
C PHE A 108 8.95 18.20 3.50
N ASP A 109 8.82 18.93 2.41
CA ASP A 109 9.77 19.97 2.00
C ASP A 109 9.95 21.08 3.06
N ASP A 110 8.91 21.31 3.88
CA ASP A 110 8.96 22.32 4.95
C ASP A 110 9.62 21.78 6.24
N VAL A 111 9.79 20.45 6.37
CA VAL A 111 10.35 19.77 7.55
C VAL A 111 11.71 19.15 7.24
N ALA A 112 11.84 18.49 6.11
CA ALA A 112 13.06 17.83 5.63
C ALA A 112 13.97 18.84 4.91
N THR A 113 14.68 19.68 5.66
CA THR A 113 15.35 20.88 5.13
C THR A 113 16.86 20.73 4.95
N SER A 114 17.50 19.79 5.67
CA SER A 114 18.93 19.53 5.53
C SER A 114 19.27 18.87 4.18
N ASP A 115 20.53 18.91 3.77
CA ASP A 115 20.97 18.22 2.55
C ASP A 115 20.78 16.69 2.65
N ALA A 116 20.91 16.12 3.84
CA ALA A 116 20.65 14.70 4.10
C ALA A 116 19.15 14.36 3.94
N ASP A 117 18.27 15.21 4.47
CA ASP A 117 16.82 15.04 4.33
C ASP A 117 16.37 15.14 2.88
N LYS A 118 16.91 16.10 2.12
CA LYS A 118 16.63 16.24 0.69
C LYS A 118 17.13 15.04 -0.11
N ALA A 119 18.31 14.51 0.24
CA ALA A 119 18.81 13.27 -0.37
C ALA A 119 17.90 12.07 -0.07
N TRP A 120 17.36 11.98 1.16
CA TRP A 120 16.38 10.96 1.53
C TRP A 120 15.08 11.12 0.73
N LEU A 121 14.50 12.33 0.61
CA LEU A 121 13.32 12.57 -0.23
C LEU A 121 13.54 12.15 -1.69
N GLY A 122 14.74 12.35 -2.22
CA GLY A 122 15.12 11.95 -3.58
C GLY A 122 15.50 10.47 -3.76
N SER A 123 15.49 9.66 -2.69
CA SER A 123 15.96 8.26 -2.74
C SER A 123 14.90 7.24 -3.15
N PHE A 124 13.63 7.62 -3.16
CA PHE A 124 12.51 6.73 -3.46
C PHE A 124 12.34 6.49 -4.95
N TYR A 125 11.70 5.37 -5.32
CA TYR A 125 11.28 5.15 -6.70
C TYR A 125 10.30 6.24 -7.16
N PRO A 126 10.54 6.91 -8.31
CA PRO A 126 9.66 7.99 -8.79
C PRO A 126 8.19 7.54 -8.96
N ALA A 127 7.96 6.32 -9.43
CA ALA A 127 6.62 5.77 -9.59
C ALA A 127 5.86 5.65 -8.25
N LEU A 128 6.56 5.44 -7.13
CA LEU A 128 5.94 5.37 -5.81
C LEU A 128 5.70 6.75 -5.20
N MET A 129 6.47 7.76 -5.63
CA MET A 129 6.30 9.15 -5.22
C MET A 129 5.17 9.86 -5.96
N ALA A 130 4.70 9.32 -7.09
CA ALA A 130 3.75 10.00 -7.98
C ALA A 130 2.44 10.43 -7.26
N ASN A 131 1.90 9.62 -6.35
CA ASN A 131 0.73 10.00 -5.54
C ASN A 131 1.08 10.87 -4.32
N GLY A 132 2.34 10.91 -3.92
CA GLY A 132 2.83 11.72 -2.79
C GLY A 132 3.31 13.12 -3.18
N THR A 133 3.46 13.39 -4.50
CA THR A 133 3.97 14.68 -4.99
C THR A 133 2.86 15.42 -5.73
N ILE A 134 2.42 16.55 -5.16
CA ILE A 134 1.37 17.40 -5.72
C ILE A 134 1.91 18.84 -5.79
N GLU A 135 1.74 19.48 -6.94
CA GLU A 135 2.22 20.84 -7.21
C GLU A 135 3.71 21.05 -6.89
N GLY A 136 4.52 20.01 -7.12
CA GLY A 136 5.97 20.04 -6.93
C GLY A 136 6.42 19.96 -5.45
N LYS A 137 5.51 19.70 -4.52
CA LYS A 137 5.80 19.45 -3.10
C LYS A 137 5.53 17.99 -2.75
N THR A 138 6.30 17.46 -1.80
CA THR A 138 6.15 16.12 -1.24
C THR A 138 5.21 16.13 -0.04
N TRP A 139 4.03 15.54 -0.18
CA TRP A 139 3.01 15.48 0.86
C TRP A 139 2.90 14.09 1.51
N GLY A 140 3.34 13.05 0.78
CA GLY A 140 3.29 11.67 1.25
C GLY A 140 4.60 10.93 1.01
N ILE A 141 5.07 10.17 2.00
CA ILE A 141 6.28 9.33 1.90
C ILE A 141 5.85 7.87 1.69
N PRO A 142 6.31 7.20 0.63
CA PRO A 142 5.90 5.82 0.33
C PRO A 142 6.35 4.85 1.41
N PHE A 143 5.42 3.97 1.87
CA PHE A 143 5.69 2.93 2.86
C PHE A 143 5.06 1.58 2.47
N GLN A 144 3.75 1.43 2.60
CA GLN A 144 3.04 0.19 2.26
C GLN A 144 2.71 0.17 0.77
N ARG A 145 3.74 0.15 -0.09
CA ARG A 145 3.54 0.27 -1.54
C ARG A 145 3.56 -1.08 -2.25
N SER A 146 2.65 -1.24 -3.18
CA SER A 146 2.46 -2.46 -3.98
C SER A 146 2.12 -2.13 -5.43
N THR A 147 2.13 -3.16 -6.28
CA THR A 147 1.43 -3.19 -7.56
C THR A 147 0.50 -4.41 -7.58
N ILE A 148 -0.39 -4.46 -8.55
CA ILE A 148 -1.16 -5.67 -8.85
C ILE A 148 -0.25 -6.62 -9.63
N VAL A 149 -0.23 -7.89 -9.23
CA VAL A 149 0.48 -8.95 -9.96
C VAL A 149 -0.44 -10.14 -10.18
N ALA A 150 -0.10 -10.97 -11.17
CA ALA A 150 -0.76 -12.24 -11.41
C ALA A 150 -0.04 -13.35 -10.61
N TYR A 151 -0.74 -13.94 -9.64
CA TYR A 151 -0.33 -15.19 -9.00
C TYR A 151 -0.91 -16.34 -9.78
N TYR A 152 -0.15 -17.42 -9.99
CA TYR A 152 -0.66 -18.60 -10.70
C TYR A 152 -0.10 -19.91 -10.14
N ASN A 153 -0.92 -20.95 -10.19
CA ASN A 153 -0.60 -22.28 -9.68
C ASN A 153 0.16 -23.08 -10.74
N ASN A 154 1.46 -23.27 -10.54
CA ASN A 154 2.35 -23.97 -11.46
C ASN A 154 1.94 -25.44 -11.68
N ASP A 155 1.40 -26.08 -10.63
CA ASP A 155 0.98 -27.48 -10.74
C ASP A 155 -0.26 -27.62 -11.62
N MET A 156 -1.20 -26.66 -11.53
CA MET A 156 -2.37 -26.60 -12.43
C MET A 156 -1.95 -26.29 -13.87
N PHE A 157 -0.99 -25.39 -14.08
CA PHE A 157 -0.44 -25.13 -15.42
C PHE A 157 0.12 -26.40 -16.04
N ARG A 158 0.98 -27.13 -15.31
CA ARG A 158 1.55 -28.41 -15.79
C ARG A 158 0.48 -29.45 -16.08
N ALA A 159 -0.54 -29.56 -15.21
CA ALA A 159 -1.65 -30.49 -15.39
C ALA A 159 -2.51 -30.18 -16.64
N ALA A 160 -2.63 -28.89 -16.98
CA ALA A 160 -3.32 -28.42 -18.20
C ALA A 160 -2.43 -28.47 -19.45
N GLY A 161 -1.16 -28.91 -19.34
CA GLY A 161 -0.21 -28.94 -20.45
C GLY A 161 0.37 -27.56 -20.81
N LEU A 162 0.26 -26.60 -19.90
CA LEU A 162 0.83 -25.25 -20.04
C LEU A 162 2.23 -25.21 -19.42
N ASP A 163 3.07 -24.31 -19.95
CA ASP A 163 4.40 -24.06 -19.39
C ASP A 163 4.32 -23.01 -18.28
N PRO A 164 4.61 -23.34 -17.01
CA PRO A 164 4.61 -22.38 -15.93
C PRO A 164 5.72 -21.31 -16.03
N GLU A 165 6.77 -21.53 -16.84
CA GLU A 165 7.80 -20.52 -17.11
C GLU A 165 7.36 -19.50 -18.17
N ALA A 166 6.20 -19.70 -18.80
CA ALA A 166 5.61 -18.83 -19.80
C ALA A 166 4.19 -18.38 -19.40
N PRO A 167 4.02 -17.62 -18.30
CA PRO A 167 2.72 -17.07 -17.92
C PRO A 167 2.20 -16.11 -19.00
N PRO A 168 0.87 -15.84 -19.04
CA PRO A 168 0.27 -15.01 -20.09
C PRO A 168 0.85 -13.57 -20.06
N LYS A 169 1.19 -13.06 -21.25
CA LYS A 169 1.71 -11.70 -21.47
C LYS A 169 0.70 -10.78 -22.14
N THR A 170 -0.34 -11.37 -22.73
CA THR A 170 -1.42 -10.63 -23.39
C THR A 170 -2.78 -11.09 -22.86
N TRP A 171 -3.80 -10.25 -23.05
CA TRP A 171 -5.18 -10.62 -22.71
C TRP A 171 -5.65 -11.88 -23.46
N ASP A 172 -5.28 -12.00 -24.73
CA ASP A 172 -5.61 -13.19 -25.53
C ASP A 172 -4.98 -14.46 -24.96
N GLU A 173 -3.71 -14.40 -24.57
CA GLU A 173 -3.02 -15.51 -23.89
C GLU A 173 -3.67 -15.83 -22.54
N MET A 174 -4.04 -14.81 -21.76
CA MET A 174 -4.72 -14.95 -20.47
C MET A 174 -6.06 -15.66 -20.64
N ILE A 175 -6.85 -15.29 -21.66
CA ILE A 175 -8.11 -15.95 -21.98
C ILE A 175 -7.88 -17.40 -22.41
N ALA A 176 -6.92 -17.65 -23.32
CA ALA A 176 -6.62 -18.98 -23.83
C ALA A 176 -6.18 -19.92 -22.70
N MET A 177 -5.25 -19.47 -21.84
CA MET A 177 -4.79 -20.23 -20.69
C MET A 177 -5.89 -20.37 -19.63
N GLY A 178 -6.66 -19.32 -19.38
CA GLY A 178 -7.80 -19.36 -18.47
C GLY A 178 -8.83 -20.44 -18.87
N LYS A 179 -9.15 -20.56 -20.18
CA LYS A 179 -10.04 -21.61 -20.69
C LYS A 179 -9.44 -23.01 -20.49
N ALA A 180 -8.14 -23.18 -20.68
CA ALA A 180 -7.48 -24.47 -20.47
C ALA A 180 -7.42 -24.89 -18.99
N LEU A 181 -7.41 -23.91 -18.08
CA LEU A 181 -7.33 -24.12 -16.63
C LEU A 181 -8.69 -24.24 -15.94
N THR A 182 -9.77 -23.76 -16.59
CA THR A 182 -11.12 -23.81 -16.02
C THR A 182 -11.70 -25.21 -16.12
N ASN A 183 -12.30 -25.71 -15.03
CA ASN A 183 -13.03 -26.97 -14.95
C ASN A 183 -14.19 -26.83 -13.94
N ASP A 184 -14.85 -27.94 -13.59
CA ASP A 184 -16.04 -27.93 -12.71
C ASP A 184 -15.73 -27.40 -11.29
N ASP A 185 -14.49 -27.48 -10.80
CA ASP A 185 -14.08 -27.13 -9.45
C ASP A 185 -13.19 -25.88 -9.39
N THR A 186 -12.67 -25.42 -10.54
CA THR A 186 -11.65 -24.37 -10.61
C THR A 186 -11.94 -23.38 -11.73
N TYR A 187 -11.91 -22.10 -11.42
CA TYR A 187 -11.86 -21.04 -12.43
C TYR A 187 -10.43 -20.80 -12.91
N GLY A 188 -10.27 -20.49 -14.19
CA GLY A 188 -8.96 -20.19 -14.76
C GLY A 188 -8.36 -18.88 -14.23
N LEU A 189 -9.22 -17.91 -13.88
CA LEU A 189 -8.82 -16.60 -13.39
C LEU A 189 -9.86 -16.06 -12.39
N MET A 190 -9.40 -15.34 -11.38
CA MET A 190 -10.24 -14.45 -10.58
C MET A 190 -9.57 -13.08 -10.42
N ILE A 191 -10.33 -12.03 -10.68
CA ILE A 191 -9.96 -10.62 -10.42
C ILE A 191 -10.94 -10.07 -9.38
N PRO A 192 -10.49 -9.52 -8.25
CA PRO A 192 -11.41 -9.06 -7.21
C PRO A 192 -12.16 -7.80 -7.66
N SER A 193 -13.47 -7.80 -7.43
CA SER A 193 -14.38 -6.72 -7.81
C SER A 193 -15.10 -6.09 -6.61
N THR A 194 -14.65 -6.43 -5.39
CA THR A 194 -14.99 -5.72 -4.14
C THR A 194 -13.72 -5.21 -3.48
N GLY A 195 -13.86 -4.43 -2.41
CA GLY A 195 -12.73 -3.81 -1.71
C GLY A 195 -12.09 -2.68 -2.55
N TYR A 196 -11.35 -3.05 -3.57
CA TYR A 196 -10.62 -2.08 -4.43
C TYR A 196 -10.89 -2.31 -5.93
N PRO A 197 -12.15 -2.39 -6.40
CA PRO A 197 -12.44 -2.69 -7.81
C PRO A 197 -11.93 -1.61 -8.75
N TYR A 198 -11.96 -0.33 -8.36
CA TYR A 198 -11.40 0.77 -9.15
C TYR A 198 -9.92 0.55 -9.49
N TRP A 199 -9.14 -0.05 -8.57
CA TRP A 199 -7.71 -0.29 -8.76
C TRP A 199 -7.44 -1.39 -9.79
N MET A 200 -8.22 -2.48 -9.75
CA MET A 200 -8.19 -3.53 -10.77
C MET A 200 -8.64 -3.00 -12.12
N PHE A 201 -9.72 -2.20 -12.14
CA PHE A 201 -10.24 -1.57 -13.35
C PHE A 201 -9.24 -0.58 -13.96
N GLN A 202 -8.57 0.23 -13.14
CA GLN A 202 -7.52 1.12 -13.61
C GLN A 202 -6.39 0.34 -14.30
N ALA A 203 -5.99 -0.83 -13.78
CA ALA A 203 -4.98 -1.66 -14.44
C ALA A 203 -5.44 -2.11 -15.83
N LEU A 204 -6.67 -2.59 -15.94
CA LEU A 204 -7.26 -3.00 -17.23
C LEU A 204 -7.35 -1.80 -18.20
N ALA A 205 -7.79 -0.63 -17.74
CA ALA A 205 -7.90 0.56 -18.57
C ALA A 205 -6.53 1.02 -19.12
N ILE A 206 -5.50 1.03 -18.25
CA ILE A 206 -4.13 1.33 -18.65
C ILE A 206 -3.64 0.35 -19.71
N GLN A 207 -3.87 -0.94 -19.51
CA GLN A 207 -3.49 -1.99 -20.46
C GLN A 207 -4.22 -1.84 -21.80
N ASN A 208 -5.45 -1.33 -21.79
CA ASN A 208 -6.22 -1.01 -22.99
C ASN A 208 -5.85 0.35 -23.62
N GLY A 209 -4.86 1.06 -23.05
CA GLY A 209 -4.29 2.28 -23.63
C GLY A 209 -4.90 3.58 -23.14
N LYS A 210 -5.76 3.57 -22.13
CA LYS A 210 -6.42 4.78 -21.60
C LYS A 210 -6.29 4.91 -20.09
N GLU A 211 -5.94 6.11 -19.63
CA GLU A 211 -6.05 6.47 -18.21
C GLU A 211 -7.50 6.78 -17.85
N VAL A 212 -7.91 6.46 -16.61
CA VAL A 212 -9.27 6.76 -16.13
C VAL A 212 -9.42 8.19 -15.63
N MET A 213 -8.29 8.91 -15.50
CA MET A 213 -8.23 10.25 -14.93
C MET A 213 -7.01 11.02 -15.42
N SER A 214 -7.11 12.36 -15.44
CA SER A 214 -5.98 13.26 -15.70
C SER A 214 -5.00 13.30 -14.52
N ASN A 215 -3.73 13.59 -14.81
CA ASN A 215 -2.66 13.62 -13.79
C ASN A 215 -2.82 14.72 -12.74
N ASP A 216 -3.60 15.77 -13.02
CA ASP A 216 -3.89 16.86 -12.09
C ASP A 216 -5.08 16.56 -11.17
N GLY A 217 -5.71 15.38 -11.30
CA GLY A 217 -6.84 14.98 -10.50
C GLY A 217 -8.16 15.72 -10.75
N LEU A 218 -8.26 16.46 -11.86
CA LEU A 218 -9.41 17.35 -12.14
C LEU A 218 -10.40 16.80 -13.16
N THR A 219 -9.98 15.86 -14.02
CA THR A 219 -10.80 15.35 -15.11
C THR A 219 -10.85 13.83 -15.11
N THR A 220 -12.04 13.26 -15.01
CA THR A 220 -12.28 11.82 -15.18
C THR A 220 -12.61 11.48 -16.63
N TYR A 221 -12.33 10.25 -17.04
CA TYR A 221 -12.55 9.71 -18.39
C TYR A 221 -13.39 8.44 -18.36
N PHE A 222 -14.33 8.31 -17.40
CA PHE A 222 -15.08 7.08 -17.19
C PHE A 222 -15.99 6.72 -18.38
N ASP A 223 -16.52 7.71 -19.08
CA ASP A 223 -17.39 7.54 -20.26
C ASP A 223 -16.63 7.57 -21.61
N ASP A 224 -15.29 7.57 -21.58
CA ASP A 224 -14.49 7.37 -22.79
C ASP A 224 -14.73 5.97 -23.36
N GLU A 225 -14.85 5.86 -24.69
CA GLU A 225 -15.16 4.60 -25.39
C GLU A 225 -14.22 3.47 -25.01
N THR A 226 -12.90 3.73 -24.93
CA THR A 226 -11.89 2.74 -24.54
C THR A 226 -12.05 2.28 -23.09
N VAL A 227 -12.50 3.17 -22.18
CA VAL A 227 -12.77 2.83 -20.78
C VAL A 227 -14.04 1.97 -20.65
N ILE A 228 -15.07 2.28 -21.47
CA ILE A 228 -16.29 1.46 -21.54
C ILE A 228 -15.96 0.06 -22.07
N GLU A 229 -15.24 -0.04 -23.20
CA GLU A 229 -14.76 -1.32 -23.76
C GLU A 229 -13.95 -2.13 -22.74
N THR A 230 -13.18 -1.46 -21.90
CA THR A 230 -12.43 -2.13 -20.83
C THR A 230 -13.33 -2.80 -19.78
N LEU A 231 -14.43 -2.16 -19.41
CA LEU A 231 -15.39 -2.76 -18.48
C LEU A 231 -16.19 -3.90 -19.13
N GLU A 232 -16.53 -3.76 -20.41
CA GLU A 232 -17.13 -4.83 -21.22
C GLU A 232 -16.18 -6.03 -21.34
N PHE A 233 -14.89 -5.79 -21.54
CA PHE A 233 -13.87 -6.84 -21.51
C PHE A 233 -13.87 -7.56 -20.16
N TRP A 234 -13.87 -6.85 -19.02
CA TRP A 234 -13.93 -7.50 -17.71
C TRP A 234 -15.20 -8.37 -17.55
N GLN A 235 -16.35 -7.86 -17.99
CA GLN A 235 -17.60 -8.65 -18.01
C GLN A 235 -17.48 -9.91 -18.87
N SER A 236 -16.79 -9.82 -20.02
CA SER A 236 -16.65 -10.95 -20.94
C SER A 236 -15.89 -12.14 -20.35
N LEU A 237 -15.02 -11.90 -19.34
CA LEU A 237 -14.24 -12.96 -18.70
C LEU A 237 -15.09 -14.01 -17.98
N SER A 238 -16.25 -13.62 -17.41
CA SER A 238 -17.24 -14.55 -16.87
C SER A 238 -18.25 -14.98 -17.93
N GLY A 239 -18.82 -14.06 -18.68
CA GLY A 239 -19.89 -14.31 -19.66
C GLY A 239 -19.42 -15.10 -20.87
N GLU A 240 -18.74 -14.44 -21.81
CA GLU A 240 -18.34 -15.04 -23.10
C GLU A 240 -17.25 -16.09 -22.95
N HIS A 241 -16.27 -15.81 -22.07
CA HIS A 241 -15.07 -16.65 -21.94
C HIS A 241 -15.23 -17.75 -20.89
N GLY A 242 -16.08 -17.55 -19.87
CA GLY A 242 -16.37 -18.53 -18.81
C GLY A 242 -15.15 -18.87 -17.94
N ILE A 243 -14.17 -17.99 -17.83
CA ILE A 243 -12.93 -18.25 -17.08
C ILE A 243 -12.95 -17.67 -15.66
N MET A 244 -13.94 -16.82 -15.35
CA MET A 244 -14.21 -16.23 -14.05
C MET A 244 -15.62 -16.60 -13.57
N PRO A 245 -15.87 -16.55 -12.24
CA PRO A 245 -17.25 -16.70 -11.74
C PRO A 245 -18.12 -15.51 -12.16
N ASP A 246 -19.43 -15.74 -12.26
CA ASP A 246 -20.41 -14.67 -12.45
C ASP A 246 -20.52 -13.80 -11.19
N GLY A 247 -20.81 -12.51 -11.37
CA GLY A 247 -21.04 -11.57 -10.30
C GLY A 247 -19.75 -10.98 -9.72
N THR A 248 -19.70 -10.85 -8.40
CA THR A 248 -18.57 -10.21 -7.71
C THR A 248 -17.60 -11.20 -7.10
N VAL A 249 -16.32 -10.86 -7.13
CA VAL A 249 -15.23 -11.60 -6.48
C VAL A 249 -14.73 -10.78 -5.28
N GLU A 250 -14.78 -11.40 -4.09
CA GLU A 250 -14.45 -10.73 -2.85
C GLU A 250 -12.93 -10.58 -2.64
N TRP A 251 -12.48 -9.35 -2.41
CA TRP A 251 -11.07 -9.03 -2.11
C TRP A 251 -10.51 -9.85 -0.94
N GLY A 252 -11.25 -9.86 0.17
CA GLY A 252 -10.78 -10.45 1.42
C GLY A 252 -10.62 -11.97 1.39
N THR A 253 -11.37 -12.67 0.54
CA THR A 253 -11.40 -14.13 0.46
C THR A 253 -10.68 -14.69 -0.76
N LEU A 254 -10.34 -13.87 -1.76
CA LEU A 254 -9.71 -14.35 -3.01
C LEU A 254 -8.39 -15.08 -2.76
N ARG A 255 -7.53 -14.56 -1.87
CA ARG A 255 -6.29 -15.26 -1.52
C ARG A 255 -6.57 -16.68 -1.00
N GLN A 256 -7.59 -16.84 -0.16
CA GLN A 256 -7.95 -18.17 0.36
C GLN A 256 -8.46 -19.06 -0.77
N ALA A 257 -9.29 -18.54 -1.67
CA ALA A 257 -9.76 -19.28 -2.84
C ALA A 257 -8.58 -19.77 -3.72
N PHE A 258 -7.55 -18.95 -3.91
CA PHE A 258 -6.33 -19.37 -4.61
C PHE A 258 -5.57 -20.47 -3.87
N LEU A 259 -5.37 -20.33 -2.54
CA LEU A 259 -4.69 -21.33 -1.71
C LEU A 259 -5.46 -22.68 -1.65
N GLU A 260 -6.78 -22.66 -1.81
CA GLU A 260 -7.64 -23.84 -1.87
C GLU A 260 -7.82 -24.41 -3.28
N GLY A 261 -7.20 -23.78 -4.30
CA GLY A 261 -7.26 -24.24 -5.69
C GLY A 261 -8.59 -23.95 -6.40
N GLN A 262 -9.42 -23.05 -5.89
CA GLN A 262 -10.67 -22.63 -6.52
C GLN A 262 -10.42 -21.72 -7.75
N THR A 263 -9.22 -21.17 -7.86
CA THR A 263 -8.76 -20.45 -9.06
C THR A 263 -7.31 -20.80 -9.38
N ALA A 264 -7.02 -20.95 -10.66
CA ALA A 264 -5.66 -21.25 -11.14
C ALA A 264 -4.79 -19.98 -11.24
N MET A 265 -5.39 -18.83 -11.55
CA MET A 265 -4.77 -17.53 -11.56
C MET A 265 -5.58 -16.54 -10.72
N MET A 266 -4.90 -15.66 -9.99
CA MET A 266 -5.54 -14.51 -9.35
C MET A 266 -4.75 -13.24 -9.59
N TRP A 267 -5.44 -12.13 -9.81
CA TRP A 267 -4.83 -10.81 -9.70
C TRP A 267 -4.97 -10.30 -8.28
N HIS A 268 -3.88 -9.92 -7.67
CA HIS A 268 -3.92 -9.37 -6.31
C HIS A 268 -2.71 -8.50 -6.00
N SER A 269 -2.79 -7.75 -4.90
CA SER A 269 -1.66 -6.97 -4.38
C SER A 269 -0.45 -7.85 -4.05
N THR A 270 0.75 -7.35 -4.34
CA THR A 270 2.02 -7.95 -3.86
C THR A 270 2.12 -8.00 -2.34
N GLY A 271 1.37 -7.18 -1.60
CA GLY A 271 1.27 -7.31 -0.13
C GLY A 271 0.79 -8.67 0.37
N ASN A 272 0.25 -9.52 -0.51
CA ASN A 272 -0.09 -10.92 -0.20
C ASN A 272 1.07 -11.90 -0.39
N LEU A 273 2.19 -11.50 -1.00
CA LEU A 273 3.20 -12.41 -1.51
C LEU A 273 3.79 -13.33 -0.43
N THR A 274 4.20 -12.75 0.71
CA THR A 274 4.75 -13.53 1.83
C THR A 274 3.70 -14.45 2.44
N THR A 275 2.43 -13.99 2.53
CA THR A 275 1.34 -14.86 3.04
C THR A 275 1.07 -16.01 2.09
N VAL A 276 1.07 -15.80 0.77
CA VAL A 276 0.92 -16.88 -0.23
C VAL A 276 2.11 -17.83 -0.14
N LYS A 277 3.35 -17.33 -0.12
CA LYS A 277 4.56 -18.14 0.03
C LYS A 277 4.52 -19.07 1.24
N ASN A 278 4.05 -18.57 2.37
CA ASN A 278 4.04 -19.31 3.63
C ASN A 278 2.89 -20.33 3.74
N ASN A 279 1.82 -20.18 2.95
CA ASN A 279 0.60 -20.99 3.10
C ASN A 279 0.26 -21.82 1.86
N ALA A 280 0.86 -21.58 0.70
CA ALA A 280 0.63 -22.42 -0.48
C ALA A 280 1.18 -23.82 -0.25
N SER A 281 0.35 -24.83 -0.51
CA SER A 281 0.72 -26.26 -0.48
C SER A 281 1.16 -26.80 -1.85
N PHE A 282 1.26 -25.91 -2.84
CA PHE A 282 1.61 -26.18 -4.24
C PHE A 282 2.70 -25.20 -4.71
N ASP A 283 3.36 -25.54 -5.79
CA ASP A 283 4.30 -24.65 -6.48
C ASP A 283 3.52 -23.54 -7.19
N PHE A 284 3.94 -22.27 -7.02
CA PHE A 284 3.28 -21.12 -7.63
C PHE A 284 4.27 -20.14 -8.25
N GLY A 285 3.80 -19.44 -9.26
CA GLY A 285 4.51 -18.35 -9.90
C GLY A 285 3.83 -17.01 -9.63
N VAL A 286 4.59 -15.95 -9.90
CA VAL A 286 4.10 -14.57 -9.92
C VAL A 286 4.60 -13.92 -11.21
N ALA A 287 3.72 -13.22 -11.90
CA ALA A 287 4.04 -12.53 -13.14
C ALA A 287 3.53 -11.08 -13.11
N GLU A 288 4.13 -10.24 -13.94
CA GLU A 288 3.54 -8.96 -14.30
C GLU A 288 2.17 -9.17 -14.95
N LEU A 289 1.29 -8.17 -14.87
CA LEU A 289 -0.01 -8.27 -15.50
C LEU A 289 0.11 -8.32 -17.03
N PRO A 290 -0.70 -9.17 -17.71
CA PRO A 290 -0.74 -9.19 -19.16
C PRO A 290 -1.30 -7.88 -19.72
N GLY A 291 -0.78 -7.44 -20.86
CA GLY A 291 -1.27 -6.24 -21.54
C GLY A 291 -2.23 -6.54 -22.69
N ASN A 292 -2.88 -5.47 -23.18
CA ASN A 292 -3.58 -5.48 -24.47
C ASN A 292 -2.83 -4.57 -25.46
N VAL A 293 -3.04 -3.27 -25.38
CA VAL A 293 -2.32 -2.26 -26.18
C VAL A 293 -0.92 -1.99 -25.62
N ARG A 294 -0.80 -2.03 -24.28
CA ARG A 294 0.47 -1.88 -23.56
C ARG A 294 0.48 -2.70 -22.27
N LEU A 295 1.66 -2.86 -21.69
CA LEU A 295 1.80 -3.28 -20.30
C LEU A 295 1.45 -2.11 -19.37
N GLY A 296 0.98 -2.41 -18.16
CA GLY A 296 0.74 -1.40 -17.14
C GLY A 296 0.01 -1.92 -15.92
N SER A 297 0.32 -1.29 -14.80
CA SER A 297 -0.38 -1.47 -13.53
C SER A 297 -0.34 -0.16 -12.75
N PRO A 298 -1.39 0.27 -12.06
CA PRO A 298 -1.26 1.34 -11.10
C PRO A 298 -0.39 0.88 -9.92
N THR A 299 0.39 1.79 -9.35
CA THR A 299 0.91 1.59 -8.00
C THR A 299 -0.27 1.61 -7.03
N GLY A 300 -0.10 1.11 -5.81
CA GLY A 300 -1.15 1.14 -4.81
C GLY A 300 -0.60 1.12 -3.40
N GLY A 301 -1.49 1.34 -2.44
CA GLY A 301 -1.13 1.23 -1.04
C GLY A 301 -1.02 2.56 -0.30
N GLY A 302 -0.27 2.59 0.80
CA GLY A 302 -0.22 3.71 1.74
C GLY A 302 1.07 4.49 1.74
N ASN A 303 0.91 5.78 2.00
CA ASN A 303 1.99 6.71 2.31
C ASN A 303 1.91 7.14 3.77
N PHE A 304 3.05 7.51 4.35
CA PHE A 304 3.06 8.33 5.57
C PHE A 304 2.63 9.75 5.24
N TYR A 305 1.80 10.29 6.11
CA TYR A 305 1.44 11.71 6.15
C TYR A 305 1.78 12.25 7.55
N MET A 306 2.30 13.48 7.60
CA MET A 306 2.58 14.21 8.84
C MET A 306 1.50 15.24 9.06
N PHE A 307 0.81 15.18 10.19
CA PHE A 307 -0.24 16.15 10.53
C PHE A 307 0.36 17.50 10.93
N LYS A 308 -0.36 18.59 10.61
CA LYS A 308 0.15 19.95 10.83
C LYS A 308 0.14 20.40 12.29
N ASP A 309 -0.82 19.89 13.09
CA ASP A 309 -0.99 20.28 14.49
C ASP A 309 0.01 19.53 15.39
N THR A 310 1.29 19.74 15.14
CA THR A 310 2.42 19.11 15.81
C THR A 310 3.46 20.16 16.20
N THR A 311 4.16 19.91 17.30
CA THR A 311 5.28 20.77 17.75
C THR A 311 6.51 20.58 16.87
N TYR A 312 7.51 21.43 17.02
CA TYR A 312 8.77 21.29 16.30
C TYR A 312 9.50 20.00 16.69
N GLU A 313 9.51 19.65 17.97
CA GLU A 313 10.13 18.46 18.51
C GLU A 313 9.45 17.18 17.98
N GLU A 314 8.13 17.16 17.96
CA GLU A 314 7.34 16.03 17.41
C GLU A 314 7.60 15.85 15.91
N ARG A 315 7.67 16.95 15.14
CA ARG A 315 8.01 16.89 13.70
C ARG A 315 9.38 16.30 13.44
N ALA A 316 10.36 16.73 14.24
CA ALA A 316 11.73 16.21 14.13
C ALA A 316 11.79 14.71 14.49
N ALA A 317 11.09 14.29 15.54
CA ALA A 317 11.00 12.90 15.95
C ALA A 317 10.25 12.05 14.89
N ALA A 318 9.14 12.56 14.35
CA ALA A 318 8.36 11.91 13.31
C ALA A 318 9.15 11.75 12.01
N LEU A 319 9.90 12.77 11.59
CA LEU A 319 10.80 12.69 10.44
C LEU A 319 11.87 11.60 10.66
N LYS A 320 12.46 11.54 11.84
CA LYS A 320 13.45 10.53 12.21
C LYS A 320 12.88 9.12 12.18
N LEU A 321 11.64 8.93 12.66
CA LEU A 321 10.93 7.65 12.58
C LEU A 321 10.70 7.22 11.11
N MET A 322 10.21 8.12 10.27
CA MET A 322 9.97 7.80 8.85
C MET A 322 11.28 7.48 8.10
N GLN A 323 12.35 8.25 8.36
CA GLN A 323 13.68 7.97 7.79
C GLN A 323 14.21 6.59 8.24
N PHE A 324 13.95 6.20 9.49
CA PHE A 324 14.32 4.89 10.00
C PHE A 324 13.52 3.78 9.31
N ILE A 325 12.19 3.88 9.30
CA ILE A 325 11.30 2.86 8.70
C ILE A 325 11.57 2.69 7.20
N THR A 326 11.90 3.76 6.50
CA THR A 326 12.20 3.74 5.05
C THR A 326 13.69 3.60 4.74
N SER A 327 14.54 3.38 5.75
CA SER A 327 15.95 3.05 5.52
C SER A 327 16.08 1.78 4.68
N PRO A 328 17.17 1.60 3.93
CA PRO A 328 17.35 0.41 3.08
C PRO A 328 17.13 -0.91 3.83
N GLU A 329 17.65 -1.03 5.04
CA GLU A 329 17.57 -2.23 5.87
C GLU A 329 16.14 -2.51 6.33
N GLN A 330 15.44 -1.49 6.84
CA GLN A 330 14.05 -1.63 7.30
C GLN A 330 13.07 -1.83 6.14
N ALA A 331 13.27 -1.13 5.03
CA ALA A 331 12.49 -1.33 3.82
C ALA A 331 12.69 -2.73 3.22
N ALA A 332 13.90 -3.30 3.31
CA ALA A 332 14.18 -4.68 2.93
C ALA A 332 13.49 -5.67 3.87
N ALA A 333 13.58 -5.47 5.19
CA ALA A 333 12.91 -6.29 6.20
C ALA A 333 11.39 -6.27 6.02
N TRP A 334 10.81 -5.08 5.79
CA TRP A 334 9.40 -4.90 5.46
C TRP A 334 9.00 -5.69 4.21
N SER A 335 9.77 -5.58 3.13
CA SER A 335 9.51 -6.30 1.86
C SER A 335 9.54 -7.82 2.06
N ILE A 336 10.54 -8.35 2.76
CA ILE A 336 10.67 -9.78 3.06
C ILE A 336 9.51 -10.27 3.94
N GLY A 337 9.19 -9.52 4.99
CA GLY A 337 8.16 -9.90 5.96
C GLY A 337 6.73 -9.85 5.42
N THR A 338 6.47 -9.01 4.43
CA THR A 338 5.10 -8.72 3.99
C THR A 338 4.82 -9.04 2.51
N GLY A 339 5.80 -8.84 1.64
CA GLY A 339 5.64 -8.85 0.19
C GLY A 339 5.32 -7.48 -0.43
N TYR A 340 5.12 -6.43 0.37
CA TYR A 340 5.17 -5.06 -0.14
C TYR A 340 6.55 -4.74 -0.72
N MET A 341 6.64 -3.78 -1.62
CA MET A 341 7.91 -3.42 -2.23
C MET A 341 8.85 -2.71 -1.25
N GLY A 342 10.16 -2.94 -1.38
CA GLY A 342 11.16 -2.01 -0.88
C GLY A 342 11.01 -0.68 -1.64
N VAL A 343 10.81 0.41 -0.91
CA VAL A 343 10.38 1.70 -1.50
C VAL A 343 11.51 2.46 -2.21
N SER A 344 12.74 1.98 -2.11
CA SER A 344 13.92 2.62 -2.73
C SER A 344 14.82 1.58 -3.44
N PRO A 345 15.59 1.99 -4.47
CA PRO A 345 16.60 1.12 -5.08
C PRO A 345 17.59 0.55 -4.05
N ALA A 346 17.98 1.35 -3.05
CA ALA A 346 18.94 0.96 -2.03
C ALA A 346 18.45 -0.23 -1.17
N ALA A 347 17.15 -0.41 -0.98
CA ALA A 347 16.59 -1.56 -0.27
C ALA A 347 16.95 -2.89 -0.98
N TYR A 348 16.93 -2.90 -2.31
CA TYR A 348 17.29 -4.08 -3.12
C TYR A 348 18.80 -4.32 -3.22
N GLU A 349 19.62 -3.38 -2.75
CA GLU A 349 21.08 -3.53 -2.66
C GLU A 349 21.54 -4.11 -1.30
N THR A 350 20.63 -4.25 -0.32
CA THR A 350 20.95 -4.87 0.98
C THR A 350 21.24 -6.36 0.80
N GLU A 351 22.16 -6.90 1.61
CA GLU A 351 22.51 -8.33 1.57
C GLU A 351 21.29 -9.22 1.86
N ALA A 352 20.41 -8.79 2.78
CA ALA A 352 19.21 -9.54 3.17
C ALA A 352 18.23 -9.69 1.99
N LEU A 353 17.88 -8.58 1.30
CA LEU A 353 16.92 -8.63 0.20
C LEU A 353 17.53 -9.28 -1.05
N LYS A 354 18.83 -9.08 -1.32
CA LYS A 354 19.54 -9.81 -2.39
C LYS A 354 19.50 -11.33 -2.19
N ALA A 355 19.79 -11.79 -0.98
CA ALA A 355 19.73 -13.21 -0.64
C ALA A 355 18.30 -13.76 -0.78
N TYR A 356 17.32 -13.02 -0.27
CA TYR A 356 15.91 -13.39 -0.37
C TYR A 356 15.43 -13.51 -1.83
N VAL A 357 15.77 -12.53 -2.66
CA VAL A 357 15.42 -12.52 -4.09
C VAL A 357 16.11 -13.64 -4.87
N ALA A 358 17.36 -13.97 -4.54
CA ALA A 358 18.07 -15.07 -5.16
C ALA A 358 17.40 -16.43 -4.88
N ASP A 359 16.84 -16.60 -3.68
CA ASP A 359 16.10 -17.79 -3.25
C ASP A 359 14.63 -17.77 -3.70
N PHE A 360 14.04 -16.59 -3.80
CA PHE A 360 12.63 -16.37 -4.16
C PHE A 360 12.46 -15.24 -5.19
N PRO A 361 12.77 -15.48 -6.49
CA PRO A 361 12.67 -14.47 -7.56
C PRO A 361 11.32 -13.76 -7.70
N PRO A 362 10.15 -14.37 -7.36
CA PRO A 362 8.87 -13.68 -7.40
C PRO A 362 8.82 -12.34 -6.62
N ALA A 363 9.67 -12.15 -5.63
CA ALA A 363 9.79 -10.90 -4.88
C ALA A 363 10.23 -9.69 -5.73
N LEU A 364 10.78 -9.92 -6.94
CA LEU A 364 11.18 -8.84 -7.86
C LEU A 364 10.08 -8.38 -8.81
N VAL A 365 9.02 -9.15 -9.00
CA VAL A 365 8.02 -8.88 -10.04
C VAL A 365 7.42 -7.49 -9.89
N ALA A 366 6.97 -7.14 -8.68
CA ALA A 366 6.39 -5.81 -8.43
C ALA A 366 7.37 -4.67 -8.71
N ARG A 367 8.66 -4.83 -8.31
CA ARG A 367 9.68 -3.83 -8.59
C ARG A 367 9.94 -3.70 -10.10
N ASN A 368 10.04 -4.80 -10.80
CA ASN A 368 10.29 -4.79 -12.26
C ASN A 368 9.12 -4.13 -13.00
N GLN A 369 7.87 -4.35 -12.55
CA GLN A 369 6.68 -3.74 -13.12
C GLN A 369 6.62 -2.20 -12.95
N LEU A 370 7.44 -1.60 -12.06
CA LEU A 370 7.49 -0.15 -11.88
C LEU A 370 7.89 0.61 -13.16
N GLU A 371 8.60 -0.02 -14.10
CA GLU A 371 8.94 0.58 -15.39
C GLU A 371 7.67 0.95 -16.20
N ASN A 372 6.60 0.17 -16.05
CA ASN A 372 5.33 0.35 -16.72
C ASN A 372 4.21 0.84 -15.77
N ALA A 373 4.57 1.21 -14.54
CA ALA A 373 3.59 1.63 -13.55
C ALA A 373 3.16 3.07 -13.75
N VAL A 374 1.91 3.35 -13.38
CA VAL A 374 1.35 4.72 -13.30
C VAL A 374 0.92 5.03 -11.87
N ALA A 375 0.67 6.32 -11.61
CA ALA A 375 0.06 6.75 -10.35
C ALA A 375 -1.31 6.09 -10.16
N GLU A 376 -1.62 5.71 -8.92
CA GLU A 376 -2.96 5.26 -8.57
C GLU A 376 -3.96 6.41 -8.74
N PHE A 377 -5.17 6.10 -9.17
CA PHE A 377 -6.27 7.04 -9.31
C PHE A 377 -6.43 7.91 -8.05
N SER A 378 -6.27 9.22 -8.19
CA SER A 378 -6.29 10.18 -7.08
C SER A 378 -6.89 11.51 -7.55
N THR A 379 -7.80 12.08 -6.75
CA THR A 379 -8.56 13.29 -7.11
C THR A 379 -9.05 14.03 -5.87
N PHE A 380 -9.61 15.20 -6.04
CA PHE A 380 -10.44 15.86 -5.02
C PHE A 380 -11.72 15.07 -4.78
N GLU A 381 -12.29 15.14 -3.59
CA GLU A 381 -13.46 14.33 -3.21
C GLU A 381 -13.24 12.83 -3.46
N THR A 382 -11.98 12.37 -3.28
CA THR A 382 -11.50 11.04 -3.67
C THR A 382 -12.44 9.92 -3.26
N ALA A 383 -12.90 9.90 -2.01
CA ALA A 383 -13.78 8.84 -1.52
C ALA A 383 -15.10 8.77 -2.33
N ARG A 384 -15.73 9.92 -2.60
CA ARG A 384 -17.02 9.99 -3.31
C ARG A 384 -16.90 9.63 -4.79
N VAL A 385 -15.83 10.10 -5.45
CA VAL A 385 -15.58 9.80 -6.87
C VAL A 385 -15.22 8.32 -7.03
N ARG A 386 -14.36 7.79 -6.15
CA ARG A 386 -14.00 6.37 -6.08
C ARG A 386 -15.21 5.46 -5.86
N ASP A 387 -16.07 5.81 -4.90
CA ASP A 387 -17.28 5.02 -4.60
C ASP A 387 -18.25 5.04 -5.78
N GLY A 388 -18.36 6.15 -6.50
CA GLY A 388 -19.13 6.23 -7.74
C GLY A 388 -18.62 5.26 -8.81
N LEU A 389 -17.31 5.21 -9.03
CA LEU A 389 -16.66 4.29 -9.96
C LEU A 389 -16.80 2.83 -9.49
N ASN A 390 -16.59 2.55 -8.22
CA ASN A 390 -16.75 1.20 -7.65
C ASN A 390 -18.17 0.66 -7.86
N ASN A 391 -19.19 1.49 -7.60
CA ASN A 391 -20.60 1.14 -7.80
C ASN A 391 -20.91 0.91 -9.28
N ALA A 392 -20.33 1.68 -10.19
CA ALA A 392 -20.49 1.50 -11.63
C ALA A 392 -19.92 0.16 -12.08
N ILE A 393 -18.68 -0.16 -11.68
CA ILE A 393 -18.03 -1.43 -11.98
C ILE A 393 -18.89 -2.62 -11.49
N GLN A 394 -19.30 -2.60 -10.22
CA GLN A 394 -20.11 -3.68 -9.64
C GLN A 394 -21.48 -3.81 -10.30
N SER A 395 -22.13 -2.68 -10.64
CA SER A 395 -23.43 -2.69 -11.34
C SER A 395 -23.32 -3.33 -12.72
N ALA A 396 -22.22 -3.08 -13.44
CA ALA A 396 -21.97 -3.71 -14.72
C ALA A 396 -21.65 -5.22 -14.55
N LEU A 397 -20.71 -5.58 -13.69
CA LEU A 397 -20.31 -6.98 -13.47
C LEU A 397 -21.46 -7.88 -12.99
N THR A 398 -22.43 -7.32 -12.25
CA THR A 398 -23.64 -8.05 -11.83
C THR A 398 -24.76 -8.02 -12.86
N GLY A 399 -24.56 -7.36 -14.01
CA GLY A 399 -25.59 -7.26 -15.07
C GLY A 399 -26.76 -6.34 -14.73
N SER A 400 -26.64 -5.52 -13.66
CA SER A 400 -27.70 -4.58 -13.26
C SER A 400 -27.79 -3.37 -14.22
N LYS A 401 -26.68 -3.01 -14.86
CA LYS A 401 -26.54 -1.97 -15.89
C LYS A 401 -25.57 -2.41 -16.97
N THR A 402 -25.66 -1.79 -18.14
CA THR A 402 -24.59 -1.88 -19.14
C THR A 402 -23.35 -1.11 -18.66
N ALA A 403 -22.17 -1.44 -19.19
CA ALA A 403 -20.95 -0.72 -18.88
C ALA A 403 -21.07 0.79 -19.20
N ALA A 404 -21.63 1.12 -20.36
CA ALA A 404 -21.83 2.51 -20.80
C ALA A 404 -22.79 3.28 -19.88
N GLU A 405 -23.92 2.69 -19.46
CA GLU A 405 -24.85 3.33 -18.53
C GLU A 405 -24.21 3.57 -17.16
N ALA A 406 -23.55 2.55 -16.61
CA ALA A 406 -22.93 2.64 -15.29
C ALA A 406 -21.79 3.66 -15.23
N LEU A 407 -20.87 3.61 -16.21
CA LEU A 407 -19.74 4.53 -16.29
C LEU A 407 -20.18 5.95 -16.65
N GLY A 408 -21.18 6.14 -17.52
CA GLY A 408 -21.75 7.45 -17.85
C GLY A 408 -22.38 8.15 -16.62
N GLU A 409 -23.10 7.39 -15.78
CA GLU A 409 -23.62 7.93 -14.52
C GLU A 409 -22.50 8.30 -13.52
N ALA A 410 -21.45 7.47 -13.42
CA ALA A 410 -20.29 7.74 -12.57
C ALA A 410 -19.51 8.99 -13.06
N GLN A 411 -19.33 9.13 -14.40
CA GLN A 411 -18.73 10.32 -15.01
C GLN A 411 -19.50 11.58 -14.65
N ALA A 412 -20.82 11.60 -14.90
CA ALA A 412 -21.66 12.75 -14.59
C ALA A 412 -21.67 13.09 -13.09
N ALA A 413 -21.51 12.12 -12.20
CA ALA A 413 -21.39 12.34 -10.77
C ALA A 413 -20.03 12.94 -10.42
N ALA A 414 -18.94 12.41 -10.97
CA ALA A 414 -17.58 12.92 -10.78
C ALA A 414 -17.43 14.36 -11.26
N GLU A 415 -17.92 14.70 -12.46
CA GLU A 415 -17.90 16.06 -12.98
C GLU A 415 -18.63 17.07 -12.09
N ARG A 416 -19.75 16.67 -11.48
CA ARG A 416 -20.44 17.55 -10.53
C ARG A 416 -19.64 17.82 -9.26
N LEU A 417 -18.92 16.81 -8.76
CA LEU A 417 -18.06 16.93 -7.59
C LEU A 417 -16.83 17.79 -7.88
N LEU A 418 -16.17 17.53 -9.00
CA LEU A 418 -14.91 18.17 -9.38
C LEU A 418 -15.06 19.59 -9.91
N ARG A 419 -16.28 20.03 -10.26
CA ARG A 419 -16.54 21.39 -10.76
C ARG A 419 -16.09 22.52 -9.82
N ALA A 420 -16.05 22.25 -8.51
CA ALA A 420 -15.62 23.24 -7.52
C ALA A 420 -14.10 23.48 -7.54
N TYR A 421 -13.35 22.59 -8.18
CA TYR A 421 -11.88 22.58 -8.21
C TYR A 421 -11.31 22.97 -9.59
N GLN A 422 -12.14 23.11 -10.61
CA GLN A 422 -11.83 23.59 -11.95
C GLN A 422 -11.98 25.12 -12.06
#